data_22aa5d276e85f94be6e3da484ad5388a
#
_entry.id   22aa5d276e85f94be6e3da484ad5388a
#
_cell.length_a   1.000
_cell.length_b   1.000
_cell.length_c   1.000
_cell.angle_alpha   90.00
_cell.angle_beta   90.00
_cell.angle_gamma   90.00
#
_symmetry.space_group_name_H-M   'P 1'
#
loop_
_entity.id
_entity.type
_entity.pdbx_description
1 polymer ?
#
loop_
_entity_poly.entity_id
_entity_poly.type
_entity_poly.pdbx_seq_one_letter_code
_entity_poly.pdbx_strand_id
1 'polypeptide(L)'
;TSFEQFKAYIWPYWKEYYFADDRYARLDNKAVLTVWNSGNMKKAFGGTAEGVKQAIDFMDAELREMGYDGIIVLFSTTAVQSKSTFETFESYGADATYGYHWSTSGYDAEHQINCNNSNLANSAGSLYHIPTVSVGFNDVGRNETRDPIITGEDHLKVCKYLKETVDGFSTGTWKDNTVMVSTWNEFSEGTYVMPTPSNGFDYLENIRKVFTDDTNDHTENHAPLTKTQIDR
;
A
#
# COMPACT_ATOMS: atom_id res chain seq x y z
N THR A 1 11.01 -6.04 -20.81
CA THR A 1 11.60 -7.17 -20.08
C THR A 1 10.80 -8.42 -20.43
N SER A 2 11.45 -9.48 -20.83
CA SER A 2 10.81 -10.80 -20.99
C SER A 2 10.96 -11.63 -19.71
N PHE A 3 10.20 -12.72 -19.60
CA PHE A 3 10.32 -13.64 -18.46
C PHE A 3 11.73 -14.21 -18.34
N GLU A 4 12.40 -14.52 -19.45
CA GLU A 4 13.78 -15.00 -19.44
C GLU A 4 14.77 -13.93 -18.96
N GLN A 5 14.58 -12.68 -19.38
CA GLN A 5 15.41 -11.57 -18.86
C GLN A 5 15.14 -11.31 -17.37
N PHE A 6 13.90 -11.43 -16.92
CA PHE A 6 13.55 -11.34 -15.52
C PHE A 6 14.30 -12.40 -14.70
N LYS A 7 14.25 -13.67 -15.10
CA LYS A 7 14.94 -14.77 -14.41
C LYS A 7 16.46 -14.60 -14.42
N ALA A 8 17.02 -14.11 -15.53
CA ALA A 8 18.46 -14.03 -15.69
C ALA A 8 19.12 -12.84 -14.97
N TYR A 9 18.42 -11.71 -14.85
CA TYR A 9 19.03 -10.45 -14.40
C TYR A 9 18.33 -9.79 -13.23
N ILE A 10 16.99 -9.79 -13.18
CA ILE A 10 16.24 -9.08 -12.14
C ILE A 10 16.08 -9.97 -10.91
N TRP A 11 15.65 -11.19 -11.11
CA TRP A 11 15.37 -12.11 -10.02
C TRP A 11 16.59 -12.43 -9.13
N PRO A 12 17.81 -12.74 -9.69
CA PRO A 12 18.99 -12.96 -8.86
C PRO A 12 19.33 -11.74 -8.00
N TYR A 13 19.19 -10.53 -8.56
CA TYR A 13 19.40 -9.30 -7.82
C TYR A 13 18.38 -9.14 -6.67
N TRP A 14 17.09 -9.41 -6.94
CA TRP A 14 16.09 -9.35 -5.89
C TRP A 14 16.31 -10.38 -4.79
N LYS A 15 16.72 -11.60 -5.14
CA LYS A 15 17.07 -12.64 -4.16
C LYS A 15 18.20 -12.19 -3.23
N GLU A 16 19.26 -11.64 -3.79
CA GLU A 16 20.46 -11.27 -3.04
C GLU A 16 20.26 -10.03 -2.17
N TYR A 17 19.62 -8.98 -2.70
CA TYR A 17 19.58 -7.67 -2.04
C TYR A 17 18.29 -7.35 -1.30
N TYR A 18 17.21 -8.09 -1.55
CA TYR A 18 15.93 -7.87 -0.87
C TYR A 18 15.49 -9.11 -0.11
N PHE A 19 15.23 -10.21 -0.77
CA PHE A 19 14.63 -11.38 -0.11
C PHE A 19 15.58 -12.12 0.85
N ALA A 20 16.90 -11.97 0.71
CA ALA A 20 17.86 -12.49 1.67
C ALA A 20 18.00 -11.65 2.94
N ASP A 21 17.43 -10.43 2.97
CA ASP A 21 17.47 -9.56 4.16
C ASP A 21 16.39 -9.99 5.16
N ASP A 22 16.77 -10.25 6.41
CA ASP A 22 15.84 -10.66 7.48
C ASP A 22 14.79 -9.59 7.80
N ARG A 23 15.02 -8.34 7.42
CA ARG A 23 14.09 -7.21 7.56
C ARG A 23 13.06 -7.13 6.45
N TYR A 24 13.16 -7.95 5.39
CA TYR A 24 12.19 -7.93 4.31
C TYR A 24 10.79 -8.23 4.83
N ALA A 25 9.80 -7.47 4.37
CA ALA A 25 8.41 -7.56 4.84
C ALA A 25 7.83 -8.97 4.59
N ARG A 26 7.31 -9.57 5.67
CA ARG A 26 6.69 -10.90 5.66
C ARG A 26 5.34 -10.85 6.37
N LEU A 27 4.37 -11.54 5.82
CA LEU A 27 3.08 -11.81 6.45
C LEU A 27 2.86 -13.33 6.41
N ASP A 28 2.61 -13.94 7.57
CA ASP A 28 2.53 -15.41 7.71
C ASP A 28 3.73 -16.13 7.05
N ASN A 29 4.94 -15.63 7.31
CA ASN A 29 6.20 -16.08 6.69
C ASN A 29 6.23 -16.04 5.14
N LYS A 30 5.32 -15.36 4.48
CA LYS A 30 5.34 -15.14 3.02
C LYS A 30 5.94 -13.77 2.71
N ALA A 31 6.79 -13.69 1.70
CA ALA A 31 7.36 -12.44 1.24
C ALA A 31 6.28 -11.54 0.62
N VAL A 32 6.25 -10.26 0.96
CA VAL A 32 5.27 -9.32 0.42
C VAL A 32 5.85 -8.57 -0.78
N LEU A 33 5.22 -8.70 -1.94
CA LEU A 33 5.56 -7.95 -3.15
C LEU A 33 4.42 -7.02 -3.54
N THR A 34 4.68 -5.72 -3.59
CA THR A 34 3.72 -4.74 -4.11
C THR A 34 3.99 -4.43 -5.58
N VAL A 35 2.95 -4.42 -6.38
CA VAL A 35 2.99 -4.10 -7.82
C VAL A 35 2.23 -2.82 -8.08
N TRP A 36 2.97 -1.77 -8.44
CA TRP A 36 2.38 -0.47 -8.76
C TRP A 36 1.51 -0.50 -10.01
N ASN A 37 1.99 -1.10 -11.10
CA ASN A 37 1.30 -1.08 -12.39
C ASN A 37 1.15 -2.50 -12.97
N SER A 38 -0.03 -3.07 -12.77
CA SER A 38 -0.40 -4.41 -13.26
C SER A 38 -0.32 -4.51 -14.80
N GLY A 39 -0.66 -3.44 -15.51
CA GLY A 39 -0.57 -3.39 -16.97
C GLY A 39 0.87 -3.49 -17.49
N ASN A 40 1.81 -2.84 -16.83
CA ASN A 40 3.23 -2.96 -17.17
C ASN A 40 3.78 -4.34 -16.81
N MET A 41 3.37 -4.92 -15.69
CA MET A 41 3.70 -6.30 -15.34
C MET A 41 3.19 -7.26 -16.41
N LYS A 42 1.93 -7.12 -16.83
CA LYS A 42 1.35 -7.94 -17.89
C LYS A 42 2.15 -7.84 -19.19
N LYS A 43 2.49 -6.62 -19.63
CA LYS A 43 3.33 -6.41 -20.83
C LYS A 43 4.70 -7.08 -20.70
N ALA A 44 5.33 -7.02 -19.54
CA ALA A 44 6.63 -7.62 -19.28
C ALA A 44 6.59 -9.15 -19.39
N PHE A 45 5.48 -9.78 -19.05
CA PHE A 45 5.32 -11.23 -19.00
C PHE A 45 4.39 -11.77 -20.12
N GLY A 46 4.57 -11.26 -21.35
CA GLY A 46 3.95 -11.83 -22.55
C GLY A 46 2.56 -11.31 -22.88
N GLY A 47 2.05 -10.31 -22.15
CA GLY A 47 0.77 -9.65 -22.44
C GLY A 47 -0.49 -10.45 -22.04
N THR A 48 -0.34 -11.56 -21.32
CA THR A 48 -1.44 -12.43 -20.92
C THR A 48 -1.54 -12.58 -19.39
N ALA A 49 -2.66 -13.04 -18.88
CA ALA A 49 -2.83 -13.37 -17.47
C ALA A 49 -1.94 -14.54 -17.06
N GLU A 50 -1.87 -15.56 -17.92
CA GLU A 50 -1.06 -16.77 -17.72
C GLU A 50 0.44 -16.43 -17.60
N GLY A 51 0.94 -15.47 -18.40
CA GLY A 51 2.33 -15.05 -18.33
C GLY A 51 2.66 -14.35 -17.01
N VAL A 52 1.74 -13.52 -16.48
CA VAL A 52 1.90 -12.91 -15.14
C VAL A 52 1.86 -13.98 -14.06
N LYS A 53 0.86 -14.89 -14.13
CA LYS A 53 0.75 -15.97 -13.17
C LYS A 53 1.98 -16.87 -13.17
N GLN A 54 2.52 -17.21 -14.34
CA GLN A 54 3.76 -17.99 -14.46
C GLN A 54 4.94 -17.30 -13.75
N ALA A 55 5.04 -15.98 -13.86
CA ALA A 55 6.10 -15.24 -13.18
C ALA A 55 5.90 -15.22 -11.66
N ILE A 56 4.68 -15.12 -11.19
CA ILE A 56 4.35 -15.20 -9.75
C ILE A 56 4.63 -16.61 -9.21
N ASP A 57 4.16 -17.65 -9.90
CA ASP A 57 4.41 -19.05 -9.51
C ASP A 57 5.92 -19.38 -9.45
N PHE A 58 6.70 -18.83 -10.37
CA PHE A 58 8.14 -18.95 -10.34
C PHE A 58 8.75 -18.27 -9.10
N MET A 59 8.34 -17.03 -8.79
CA MET A 59 8.83 -16.33 -7.60
C MET A 59 8.43 -17.06 -6.32
N ASP A 60 7.21 -17.57 -6.24
CA ASP A 60 6.72 -18.35 -5.08
C ASP A 60 7.59 -19.58 -4.85
N ALA A 61 7.87 -20.35 -5.90
CA ALA A 61 8.71 -21.55 -5.81
C ALA A 61 10.15 -21.22 -5.34
N GLU A 62 10.76 -20.21 -5.92
CA GLU A 62 12.11 -19.77 -5.56
C GLU A 62 12.18 -19.25 -4.11
N LEU A 63 11.16 -18.54 -3.64
CA LEU A 63 11.11 -18.05 -2.26
C LEU A 63 10.93 -19.19 -1.26
N ARG A 64 10.19 -20.25 -1.61
CA ARG A 64 10.11 -21.45 -0.78
C ARG A 64 11.47 -22.13 -0.61
N GLU A 65 12.31 -22.16 -1.66
CA GLU A 65 13.68 -22.64 -1.56
C GLU A 65 14.56 -21.76 -0.63
N MET A 66 14.17 -20.50 -0.41
CA MET A 66 14.83 -19.58 0.52
C MET A 66 14.28 -19.65 1.96
N GLY A 67 13.28 -20.51 2.24
CA GLY A 67 12.68 -20.69 3.57
C GLY A 67 11.47 -19.81 3.86
N TYR A 68 10.92 -19.14 2.86
CA TYR A 68 9.60 -18.52 2.97
C TYR A 68 8.49 -19.56 2.76
N ASP A 69 7.28 -19.27 3.24
CA ASP A 69 6.09 -20.08 2.94
C ASP A 69 5.40 -19.66 1.63
N GLY A 70 6.10 -18.89 0.80
CA GLY A 70 5.68 -18.41 -0.51
C GLY A 70 5.72 -16.90 -0.64
N ILE A 71 4.90 -16.36 -1.55
CA ILE A 71 4.78 -14.93 -1.84
C ILE A 71 3.35 -14.43 -1.61
N ILE A 72 3.21 -13.18 -1.20
CA ILE A 72 1.95 -12.43 -1.24
C ILE A 72 2.14 -11.29 -2.25
N VAL A 73 1.34 -11.29 -3.30
CA VAL A 73 1.41 -10.27 -4.36
C VAL A 73 0.22 -9.31 -4.24
N LEU A 74 0.53 -8.03 -4.05
CA LEU A 74 -0.43 -6.95 -3.84
C LEU A 74 -0.43 -6.00 -5.03
N PHE A 75 -1.59 -5.78 -5.67
CA PHE A 75 -1.72 -4.83 -6.77
C PHE A 75 -2.31 -3.50 -6.28
N SER A 76 -1.69 -2.38 -6.68
CA SER A 76 -2.21 -1.06 -6.34
C SER A 76 -3.46 -0.71 -7.15
N THR A 77 -4.35 0.06 -6.52
CA THR A 77 -5.49 0.72 -7.13
C THR A 77 -5.46 2.20 -6.80
N THR A 78 -5.99 3.05 -7.68
CA THR A 78 -6.01 4.52 -7.47
C THR A 78 -7.41 5.07 -7.24
N ALA A 79 -8.43 4.20 -7.30
CA ALA A 79 -9.83 4.58 -7.14
C ALA A 79 -10.67 3.35 -6.79
N VAL A 80 -11.99 3.53 -6.66
CA VAL A 80 -12.93 2.42 -6.57
C VAL A 80 -12.86 1.60 -7.86
N GLN A 81 -12.67 0.30 -7.70
CA GLN A 81 -12.55 -0.66 -8.80
C GLN A 81 -13.84 -1.45 -8.99
N SER A 82 -14.10 -1.87 -10.22
CA SER A 82 -15.21 -2.79 -10.52
C SER A 82 -14.88 -4.22 -10.09
N LYS A 83 -15.90 -5.04 -9.88
CA LYS A 83 -15.75 -6.47 -9.62
C LYS A 83 -14.90 -7.16 -10.69
N SER A 84 -15.11 -6.84 -11.96
CA SER A 84 -14.33 -7.43 -13.08
C SER A 84 -12.83 -7.06 -13.04
N THR A 85 -12.47 -5.93 -12.44
CA THR A 85 -11.05 -5.58 -12.21
C THR A 85 -10.42 -6.50 -11.18
N PHE A 86 -11.12 -6.78 -10.08
CA PHE A 86 -10.64 -7.73 -9.06
C PHE A 86 -10.53 -9.15 -9.60
N GLU A 87 -11.52 -9.61 -10.36
CA GLU A 87 -11.48 -10.91 -11.06
C GLU A 87 -10.29 -10.99 -12.04
N THR A 88 -9.97 -9.88 -12.71
CA THR A 88 -8.80 -9.81 -13.58
C THR A 88 -7.50 -9.95 -12.79
N PHE A 89 -7.35 -9.24 -11.66
CA PHE A 89 -6.15 -9.34 -10.83
C PHE A 89 -6.00 -10.71 -10.16
N GLU A 90 -7.11 -11.34 -9.77
CA GLU A 90 -7.13 -12.72 -9.30
C GLU A 90 -6.61 -13.67 -10.38
N SER A 91 -7.03 -13.50 -11.65
CA SER A 91 -6.53 -14.31 -12.78
C SER A 91 -5.03 -14.16 -13.02
N TYR A 92 -4.41 -13.07 -12.56
CA TYR A 92 -2.95 -12.87 -12.60
C TYR A 92 -2.22 -13.59 -11.46
N GLY A 93 -2.95 -14.11 -10.47
CA GLY A 93 -2.37 -14.72 -9.28
C GLY A 93 -2.07 -13.73 -8.15
N ALA A 94 -2.72 -12.55 -8.15
CA ALA A 94 -2.64 -11.64 -7.02
C ALA A 94 -3.35 -12.21 -5.78
N ASP A 95 -2.84 -11.89 -4.59
CA ASP A 95 -3.46 -12.26 -3.31
C ASP A 95 -4.39 -11.18 -2.79
N ALA A 96 -4.07 -9.91 -3.06
CA ALA A 96 -4.88 -8.78 -2.66
C ALA A 96 -4.59 -7.53 -3.50
N THR A 97 -5.39 -6.49 -3.24
CA THR A 97 -5.15 -5.13 -3.70
C THR A 97 -5.06 -4.16 -2.52
N TYR A 98 -4.52 -2.98 -2.76
CA TYR A 98 -4.51 -1.86 -1.81
C TYR A 98 -4.73 -0.54 -2.55
N GLY A 99 -5.20 0.50 -1.85
CA GLY A 99 -5.30 1.84 -2.40
C GLY A 99 -3.95 2.54 -2.37
N TYR A 100 -3.54 3.14 -3.50
CA TYR A 100 -2.37 4.03 -3.49
C TYR A 100 -2.78 5.45 -3.07
N HIS A 101 -3.78 6.00 -3.72
CA HIS A 101 -4.49 7.21 -3.32
C HIS A 101 -5.95 7.10 -3.76
N TRP A 102 -6.81 7.88 -3.14
CA TRP A 102 -8.22 7.93 -3.51
C TRP A 102 -8.44 9.17 -4.39
N SER A 103 -8.06 9.04 -5.69
CA SER A 103 -8.20 10.11 -6.66
C SER A 103 -9.67 10.30 -7.03
N THR A 104 -10.25 11.36 -6.62
CA THR A 104 -11.44 12.05 -7.15
C THR A 104 -11.83 13.18 -6.20
N SER A 105 -12.74 14.06 -6.59
CA SER A 105 -13.24 15.18 -5.79
C SER A 105 -13.85 14.71 -4.46
N GLY A 106 -13.42 15.30 -3.34
CA GLY A 106 -13.96 15.00 -2.02
C GLY A 106 -12.96 14.27 -1.10
N TYR A 107 -11.81 14.89 -0.86
CA TYR A 107 -10.78 14.33 0.03
C TYR A 107 -11.09 14.66 1.49
N ASP A 108 -12.03 13.95 2.05
CA ASP A 108 -12.30 13.93 3.48
C ASP A 108 -12.34 12.48 3.98
N ALA A 109 -12.56 12.32 5.28
CA ALA A 109 -12.64 11.00 5.88
C ALA A 109 -13.76 10.16 5.26
N GLU A 110 -14.93 10.76 5.00
CA GLU A 110 -16.10 10.07 4.47
C GLU A 110 -15.83 9.51 3.07
N HIS A 111 -15.18 10.30 2.21
CA HIS A 111 -14.80 9.86 0.88
C HIS A 111 -13.89 8.64 0.93
N GLN A 112 -12.82 8.66 1.73
CA GLN A 112 -11.89 7.53 1.84
C GLN A 112 -12.56 6.28 2.43
N ILE A 113 -13.41 6.44 3.44
CA ILE A 113 -14.20 5.35 4.03
C ILE A 113 -15.10 4.71 2.97
N ASN A 114 -15.80 5.52 2.18
CA ASN A 114 -16.68 5.04 1.11
C ASN A 114 -15.90 4.31 0.00
N CYS A 115 -14.72 4.80 -0.36
CA CYS A 115 -13.84 4.12 -1.32
C CYS A 115 -13.38 2.75 -0.81
N ASN A 116 -12.94 2.66 0.45
CA ASN A 116 -12.55 1.39 1.06
C ASN A 116 -13.73 0.40 1.10
N ASN A 117 -14.90 0.84 1.55
CA ASN A 117 -16.10 0.00 1.61
C ASN A 117 -16.53 -0.50 0.22
N SER A 118 -16.48 0.38 -0.78
CA SER A 118 -16.82 0.00 -2.15
C SER A 118 -15.86 -1.04 -2.70
N ASN A 119 -14.54 -0.88 -2.46
CA ASN A 119 -13.57 -1.87 -2.91
C ASN A 119 -13.69 -3.18 -2.14
N LEU A 120 -13.93 -3.17 -0.82
CA LEU A 120 -14.21 -4.38 -0.05
C LEU A 120 -15.44 -5.12 -0.58
N ALA A 121 -16.52 -4.41 -0.88
CA ALA A 121 -17.72 -5.00 -1.44
C ALA A 121 -17.51 -5.56 -2.86
N ASN A 122 -16.82 -4.81 -3.72
CA ASN A 122 -16.58 -5.20 -5.11
C ASN A 122 -15.57 -6.34 -5.26
N SER A 123 -14.65 -6.48 -4.30
CA SER A 123 -13.66 -7.56 -4.28
C SER A 123 -14.20 -8.85 -3.66
N ALA A 124 -15.33 -8.79 -2.95
CA ALA A 124 -15.91 -9.94 -2.26
C ALA A 124 -16.17 -11.10 -3.22
N GLY A 125 -15.69 -12.29 -2.84
CA GLY A 125 -15.84 -13.51 -3.62
C GLY A 125 -14.80 -13.73 -4.73
N SER A 126 -13.85 -12.80 -4.89
CA SER A 126 -12.68 -12.96 -5.77
C SER A 126 -11.39 -12.66 -5.01
N LEU A 127 -11.03 -11.41 -4.88
CA LEU A 127 -9.75 -10.96 -4.34
C LEU A 127 -9.96 -10.12 -3.06
N TYR A 128 -9.05 -10.20 -2.09
CA TYR A 128 -9.10 -9.34 -0.92
C TYR A 128 -8.65 -7.91 -1.26
N HIS A 129 -9.31 -6.90 -0.68
CA HIS A 129 -8.82 -5.52 -0.69
C HIS A 129 -8.33 -5.14 0.70
N ILE A 130 -7.06 -4.74 0.81
CA ILE A 130 -6.49 -4.28 2.08
C ILE A 130 -7.02 -2.86 2.35
N PRO A 131 -7.73 -2.63 3.46
CA PRO A 131 -8.16 -1.29 3.83
C PRO A 131 -6.98 -0.33 3.88
N THR A 132 -7.12 0.81 3.20
CA THR A 132 -6.00 1.74 2.97
C THR A 132 -6.34 3.14 3.44
N VAL A 133 -5.48 3.75 4.25
CA VAL A 133 -5.48 5.18 4.51
C VAL A 133 -4.44 5.89 3.63
N SER A 134 -4.85 6.97 2.98
CA SER A 134 -3.97 7.83 2.19
C SER A 134 -4.15 9.28 2.63
N VAL A 135 -3.10 10.09 2.55
CA VAL A 135 -3.23 11.53 2.80
C VAL A 135 -3.85 12.29 1.62
N GLY A 136 -4.08 11.61 0.49
CA GLY A 136 -4.68 12.20 -0.72
C GLY A 136 -3.69 12.35 -1.86
N PHE A 137 -3.98 13.27 -2.77
CA PHE A 137 -3.16 13.51 -3.95
C PHE A 137 -3.13 15.00 -4.28
N ASN A 138 -1.94 15.58 -4.41
CA ASN A 138 -1.77 16.97 -4.81
C ASN A 138 -0.46 17.13 -5.59
N ASP A 139 -0.56 17.18 -6.90
CA ASP A 139 0.59 17.30 -7.79
C ASP A 139 0.84 18.74 -8.29
N VAL A 140 0.40 19.73 -7.54
CA VAL A 140 0.51 21.15 -7.88
C VAL A 140 1.93 21.58 -8.29
N GLY A 141 2.94 20.94 -7.72
CA GLY A 141 4.34 21.19 -8.07
C GLY A 141 4.76 20.66 -9.45
N ARG A 142 3.94 19.80 -10.06
CA ARG A 142 4.23 19.12 -11.31
C ARG A 142 3.23 19.46 -12.44
N ASN A 143 1.93 19.46 -12.13
CA ASN A 143 0.87 19.57 -13.15
C ASN A 143 -0.21 20.63 -12.83
N GLU A 144 -0.03 21.45 -11.80
CA GLU A 144 -1.02 22.43 -11.31
C GLU A 144 -2.35 21.82 -10.80
N THR A 145 -2.45 20.52 -10.70
CA THR A 145 -3.64 19.85 -10.14
C THR A 145 -3.67 20.03 -8.64
N ARG A 146 -4.77 20.58 -8.13
CA ARG A 146 -4.95 20.91 -6.72
C ARG A 146 -6.05 20.06 -6.12
N ASP A 147 -5.80 18.79 -6.00
CA ASP A 147 -6.68 17.96 -5.17
C ASP A 147 -6.25 18.13 -3.71
N PRO A 148 -7.20 18.35 -2.78
CA PRO A 148 -6.84 18.55 -1.39
C PRO A 148 -6.29 17.26 -0.77
N ILE A 149 -5.26 17.42 0.06
CA ILE A 149 -4.87 16.37 1.01
C ILE A 149 -5.79 16.45 2.23
N ILE A 150 -6.06 15.32 2.86
CA ILE A 150 -6.92 15.28 4.04
C ILE A 150 -6.25 15.94 5.25
N THR A 151 -7.06 16.49 6.14
CA THR A 151 -6.57 17.05 7.40
C THR A 151 -6.06 15.95 8.34
N GLY A 152 -5.24 16.31 9.33
CA GLY A 152 -4.83 15.37 10.38
C GLY A 152 -6.03 14.79 11.14
N GLU A 153 -7.12 15.57 11.32
CA GLU A 153 -8.35 15.09 11.94
C GLU A 153 -9.06 14.04 11.08
N ASP A 154 -9.17 14.27 9.77
CA ASP A 154 -9.78 13.32 8.85
C ASP A 154 -8.94 12.04 8.72
N HIS A 155 -7.60 12.19 8.67
CA HIS A 155 -6.69 11.04 8.69
C HIS A 155 -6.90 10.17 9.94
N LEU A 156 -7.06 10.79 11.12
CA LEU A 156 -7.35 10.06 12.35
C LEU A 156 -8.69 9.33 12.29
N LYS A 157 -9.73 9.96 11.72
CA LYS A 157 -11.05 9.32 11.53
C LYS A 157 -10.94 8.10 10.62
N VAL A 158 -10.22 8.21 9.51
CA VAL A 158 -9.98 7.08 8.61
C VAL A 158 -9.22 5.97 9.32
N CYS A 159 -8.11 6.26 10.00
CA CYS A 159 -7.34 5.27 10.75
C CYS A 159 -8.21 4.49 11.74
N LYS A 160 -9.04 5.18 12.54
CA LYS A 160 -9.96 4.54 13.49
C LYS A 160 -10.95 3.62 12.80
N TYR A 161 -11.58 4.12 11.72
CA TYR A 161 -12.53 3.33 10.94
C TYR A 161 -11.89 2.06 10.36
N LEU A 162 -10.68 2.16 9.80
CA LEU A 162 -9.98 1.01 9.25
C LEU A 162 -9.57 0.01 10.34
N LYS A 163 -9.16 0.50 11.52
CA LYS A 163 -8.88 -0.37 12.68
C LYS A 163 -10.12 -1.17 13.08
N GLU A 164 -11.27 -0.50 13.27
CA GLU A 164 -12.54 -1.16 13.57
C GLU A 164 -12.94 -2.16 12.47
N THR A 165 -12.69 -1.82 11.21
CA THR A 165 -12.99 -2.71 10.07
C THR A 165 -12.17 -4.00 10.15
N VAL A 166 -10.84 -3.90 10.31
CA VAL A 166 -9.97 -5.09 10.35
C VAL A 166 -10.12 -5.89 11.65
N ASP A 167 -10.45 -5.24 12.76
CA ASP A 167 -10.77 -5.92 14.03
C ASP A 167 -12.05 -6.78 13.92
N GLY A 168 -12.93 -6.45 12.97
CA GLY A 168 -14.12 -7.25 12.64
C GLY A 168 -13.83 -8.49 11.80
N PHE A 169 -12.63 -8.65 11.28
CA PHE A 169 -12.26 -9.82 10.49
C PHE A 169 -11.87 -10.99 11.40
N SER A 170 -12.12 -12.20 10.92
CA SER A 170 -11.80 -13.45 11.63
C SER A 170 -11.46 -14.56 10.65
N THR A 171 -10.58 -14.27 9.70
CA THR A 171 -10.15 -15.23 8.66
C THR A 171 -9.07 -16.19 9.18
N GLY A 172 -8.42 -15.86 10.29
CA GLY A 172 -7.28 -16.60 10.82
C GLY A 172 -6.01 -16.47 9.97
N THR A 173 -5.92 -15.42 9.16
CA THR A 173 -4.79 -15.15 8.27
C THR A 173 -4.28 -13.72 8.44
N TRP A 174 -3.19 -13.38 7.76
CA TRP A 174 -2.62 -12.03 7.73
C TRP A 174 -3.65 -10.91 7.43
N LYS A 175 -4.78 -11.23 6.81
CA LYS A 175 -5.84 -10.26 6.46
C LYS A 175 -6.51 -9.62 7.68
N ASP A 176 -6.53 -10.33 8.82
CA ASP A 176 -7.27 -9.90 10.01
C ASP A 176 -6.68 -8.66 10.69
N ASN A 177 -5.40 -8.37 10.50
CA ASN A 177 -4.71 -7.26 11.17
C ASN A 177 -3.86 -6.42 10.22
N THR A 178 -4.21 -6.40 8.94
CA THR A 178 -3.43 -5.69 7.93
C THR A 178 -4.17 -4.47 7.40
N VAL A 179 -3.54 -3.31 7.52
CA VAL A 179 -3.95 -2.03 6.95
C VAL A 179 -2.78 -1.48 6.13
N MET A 180 -3.09 -0.85 5.02
CA MET A 180 -2.08 -0.15 4.21
C MET A 180 -2.08 1.35 4.53
N VAL A 181 -0.89 1.92 4.70
CA VAL A 181 -0.68 3.37 4.77
C VAL A 181 0.03 3.82 3.51
N SER A 182 -0.56 4.70 2.76
CA SER A 182 -0.01 5.19 1.49
C SER A 182 0.08 6.73 1.48
N THR A 183 1.27 7.30 1.28
CA THR A 183 2.59 6.70 1.09
C THR A 183 3.60 7.29 2.07
N TRP A 184 4.84 6.77 2.13
CA TRP A 184 5.84 7.30 3.06
C TRP A 184 6.30 8.70 2.63
N ASN A 185 6.73 8.88 1.37
CA ASN A 185 7.45 10.09 0.94
C ASN A 185 7.24 10.49 -0.53
N GLU A 186 6.06 10.25 -1.12
CA GLU A 186 5.77 10.68 -2.49
C GLU A 186 5.40 12.17 -2.52
N PHE A 187 6.42 13.01 -2.32
CA PHE A 187 6.27 14.46 -2.22
C PHE A 187 5.77 15.11 -3.51
N SER A 188 6.14 14.56 -4.68
CA SER A 188 5.76 15.11 -5.99
C SER A 188 4.26 14.99 -6.26
N GLU A 189 3.59 14.12 -5.54
CA GLU A 189 2.15 13.88 -5.62
C GLU A 189 1.41 14.29 -4.34
N GLY A 190 2.11 14.92 -3.40
CA GLY A 190 1.53 15.37 -2.14
C GLY A 190 1.01 14.24 -1.24
N THR A 191 1.25 12.98 -1.61
CA THR A 191 0.86 11.82 -0.82
C THR A 191 2.02 11.33 0.04
N TYR A 192 2.09 11.80 1.28
CA TYR A 192 3.18 11.44 2.19
C TYR A 192 2.77 11.57 3.66
N VAL A 193 3.19 10.61 4.48
CA VAL A 193 3.04 10.63 5.94
C VAL A 193 4.34 11.01 6.65
N MET A 194 5.45 11.09 5.91
CA MET A 194 6.74 11.51 6.44
C MET A 194 6.63 12.91 7.06
N PRO A 195 7.24 13.16 8.22
CA PRO A 195 7.17 14.45 8.89
C PRO A 195 7.68 15.60 8.04
N THR A 196 6.98 16.73 8.09
CA THR A 196 7.35 17.97 7.40
C THR A 196 7.28 19.16 8.34
N PRO A 197 7.92 20.29 7.99
CA PRO A 197 7.81 21.51 8.79
C PRO A 197 6.38 22.02 8.97
N SER A 198 5.47 21.73 8.01
CA SER A 198 4.07 22.20 8.06
C SER A 198 3.16 21.30 8.89
N ASN A 199 3.40 19.99 8.85
CA ASN A 199 2.50 19.00 9.47
C ASN A 199 3.12 18.34 10.71
N GLY A 200 4.43 18.62 10.98
CA GLY A 200 5.11 17.90 12.04
C GLY A 200 4.96 16.39 11.88
N PHE A 201 4.62 15.71 12.96
CA PHE A 201 4.41 14.26 13.01
C PHE A 201 2.92 13.86 13.03
N ASP A 202 2.00 14.75 12.71
CA ASP A 202 0.56 14.54 12.91
C ASP A 202 0.05 13.21 12.33
N TYR A 203 0.43 12.87 11.11
CA TYR A 203 0.01 11.62 10.47
C TYR A 203 0.58 10.38 11.16
N LEU A 204 1.86 10.43 11.55
CA LEU A 204 2.50 9.32 12.28
C LEU A 204 1.92 9.15 13.68
N GLU A 205 1.60 10.25 14.36
CA GLU A 205 0.92 10.21 15.65
C GLU A 205 -0.48 9.61 15.56
N ASN A 206 -1.20 9.87 14.48
CA ASN A 206 -2.49 9.23 14.24
C ASN A 206 -2.35 7.72 14.05
N ILE A 207 -1.32 7.29 13.30
CA ILE A 207 -1.02 5.86 13.12
C ILE A 207 -0.65 5.23 14.47
N ARG A 208 0.26 5.84 15.22
CA ARG A 208 0.67 5.36 16.54
C ARG A 208 -0.52 5.20 17.48
N LYS A 209 -1.35 6.25 17.63
CA LYS A 209 -2.52 6.28 18.52
C LYS A 209 -3.56 5.22 18.21
N VAL A 210 -3.67 4.79 16.96
CA VAL A 210 -4.72 3.86 16.52
C VAL A 210 -4.23 2.43 16.41
N PHE A 211 -3.00 2.23 15.94
CA PHE A 211 -2.50 0.90 15.57
C PHE A 211 -1.44 0.35 16.53
N THR A 212 -1.07 1.09 17.57
CA THR A 212 -0.10 0.61 18.57
C THR A 212 -0.61 0.81 19.99
N ASP A 213 -0.05 0.07 20.95
CA ASP A 213 -0.28 0.24 22.38
C ASP A 213 0.68 1.26 23.01
N ASP A 214 1.50 1.94 22.20
CA ASP A 214 2.44 2.93 22.70
C ASP A 214 1.69 4.18 23.18
N THR A 215 1.77 4.42 24.49
CA THR A 215 1.13 5.57 25.15
C THR A 215 2.08 6.74 25.40
N ASN A 216 3.35 6.63 24.96
CA ASN A 216 4.30 7.71 25.15
C ASN A 216 3.86 8.95 24.37
N ASP A 217 3.95 10.09 25.02
CA ASP A 217 3.76 11.36 24.36
C ASP A 217 5.08 11.79 23.69
N HIS A 218 5.07 11.82 22.37
CA HIS A 218 6.23 12.22 21.56
C HIS A 218 6.19 13.70 21.14
N THR A 219 5.29 14.50 21.72
CA THR A 219 5.06 15.90 21.31
C THR A 219 6.31 16.79 21.41
N GLU A 220 7.21 16.54 22.36
CA GLU A 220 8.46 17.31 22.47
C GLU A 220 9.40 17.11 21.27
N ASN A 221 9.33 15.96 20.62
CA ASN A 221 10.12 15.67 19.42
C ASN A 221 9.40 16.09 18.13
N HIS A 222 8.16 16.54 18.25
CA HIS A 222 7.24 16.75 17.13
C HIS A 222 6.97 18.22 16.81
N ALA A 223 7.54 19.14 17.59
CA ALA A 223 7.37 20.56 17.32
C ALA A 223 7.87 20.90 15.91
N PRO A 224 7.08 21.61 15.08
CA PRO A 224 7.54 22.09 13.80
C PRO A 224 8.86 22.81 13.94
N LEU A 225 9.78 22.59 13.02
CA LEU A 225 11.06 23.30 13.03
C LEU A 225 10.79 24.81 13.00
N THR A 226 11.48 25.54 13.84
CA THR A 226 11.46 26.99 13.78
C THR A 226 12.12 27.47 12.48
N LYS A 227 11.75 28.67 12.00
CA LYS A 227 12.37 29.25 10.80
C LYS A 227 13.90 29.22 10.85
N THR A 228 14.50 29.50 12.03
CA THR A 228 15.95 29.45 12.23
C THR A 228 16.54 28.03 12.08
N GLN A 229 15.75 26.99 12.32
CA GLN A 229 16.18 25.59 12.12
C GLN A 229 16.04 25.16 10.66
N ILE A 230 15.09 25.73 9.93
CA ILE A 230 14.88 25.47 8.50
C ILE A 230 15.94 26.18 7.64
N ASP A 231 16.35 27.40 8.04
CA ASP A 231 17.30 28.23 7.31
C ASP A 231 18.78 27.83 7.53
N ARG A 232 19.07 26.73 8.20
CA ARG A 232 20.40 26.14 8.42
C ARG A 232 20.69 25.00 7.47
#